data_a7a4927d019c9521f15f42e2265be5ec
#
_entry.id   a7a4927d019c9521f15f42e2265be5ec
#
_cell.length_a   1.000
_cell.length_b   1.000
_cell.length_c   1.000
_cell.angle_alpha   90.00
_cell.angle_beta   90.00
_cell.angle_gamma   90.00
#
_symmetry.space_group_name_H-M   'P 1'
#
loop_
_entity.id
_entity.type
_entity.pdbx_description
1 polymer ?
#
loop_
_entity_poly.entity_id
_entity_poly.type
_entity_poly.pdbx_seq_one_letter_code
_entity_poly.pdbx_strand_id
1 'polypeptide(L)'
;GNLAGNVALNGGMGVISTAHPGYRADDFEKNPLEANKRELANEIKKAKEIAKGKGMVAINAMVAITDYAALVEVAVKSKIDAIISGAGLPMNLPSFVQGTKVKIAPIVSSGKAAKLICKTWDRKFKVAPDFVVIEGSEAGGHLGFHKEDVLNKTTAKLVDIFKEVKETVQPFVEKYQKDIPIFVAGGVYYSEDIQKYLDLGADG
;
A
#
# COMPACT_ATOMS: atom_id res chain seq x y z
N GLY A 1 4.94 12.26 9.35
CA GLY A 1 4.46 13.39 8.52
C GLY A 1 5.58 14.10 7.77
N ASN A 2 6.72 14.39 8.42
CA ASN A 2 7.78 15.20 7.81
C ASN A 2 8.30 14.62 6.48
N LEU A 3 8.78 13.36 6.49
CA LEU A 3 9.30 12.72 5.28
C LEU A 3 8.22 12.60 4.21
N ALA A 4 7.06 12.07 4.58
CA ALA A 4 5.96 11.88 3.63
C ALA A 4 5.50 13.22 3.01
N GLY A 5 5.39 14.28 3.82
CA GLY A 5 5.04 15.61 3.32
C GLY A 5 6.06 16.19 2.34
N ASN A 6 7.36 16.00 2.60
CA ASN A 6 8.41 16.48 1.69
C ASN A 6 8.49 15.65 0.39
N VAL A 7 8.24 14.34 0.44
CA VAL A 7 8.10 13.52 -0.78
C VAL A 7 6.95 14.03 -1.63
N ALA A 8 5.78 14.24 -1.01
CA ALA A 8 4.61 14.77 -1.70
C ALA A 8 4.84 16.19 -2.24
N LEU A 9 5.52 17.08 -1.48
CA LEU A 9 5.89 18.43 -1.93
C LEU A 9 6.68 18.43 -3.24
N ASN A 10 7.48 17.39 -3.47
CA ASN A 10 8.28 17.20 -4.69
C ASN A 10 7.56 16.35 -5.76
N GLY A 11 6.25 16.15 -5.65
CA GLY A 11 5.42 15.52 -6.67
C GLY A 11 5.29 13.99 -6.53
N GLY A 12 5.94 13.38 -5.53
CA GLY A 12 5.84 11.94 -5.28
C GLY A 12 4.64 11.56 -4.42
N MET A 13 4.56 10.27 -4.05
CA MET A 13 3.64 9.75 -3.04
C MET A 13 4.38 9.53 -1.72
N GLY A 14 4.15 10.39 -0.75
CA GLY A 14 4.71 10.25 0.60
C GLY A 14 3.86 9.30 1.44
N VAL A 15 4.47 8.29 2.06
CA VAL A 15 3.74 7.24 2.78
C VAL A 15 4.01 7.31 4.28
N ILE A 16 2.94 7.25 5.08
CA ILE A 16 2.97 7.22 6.55
C ILE A 16 2.62 5.80 7.01
N SER A 17 3.42 5.22 7.90
CA SER A 17 3.12 3.93 8.51
C SER A 17 2.01 4.04 9.55
N THR A 18 1.09 3.07 9.57
CA THR A 18 0.09 2.92 10.64
C THR A 18 0.58 2.05 11.80
N ALA A 19 1.81 1.55 11.75
CA ALA A 19 2.39 0.78 12.85
C ALA A 19 2.77 1.72 13.99
N HIS A 20 1.96 1.72 15.03
CA HIS A 20 2.14 2.47 16.30
C HIS A 20 2.53 3.95 16.09
N PRO A 21 1.77 4.75 15.35
CA PRO A 21 2.11 6.15 15.13
C PRO A 21 2.12 6.96 16.43
N GLY A 22 1.39 6.49 17.44
CA GLY A 22 1.28 7.12 18.75
C GLY A 22 2.34 6.71 19.78
N TYR A 23 3.33 5.89 19.42
CA TYR A 23 4.26 5.28 20.39
C TYR A 23 5.08 6.30 21.24
N ARG A 24 5.14 7.55 20.81
CA ARG A 24 5.82 8.65 21.53
C ARG A 24 4.89 9.49 22.40
N ALA A 25 3.58 9.23 22.36
CA ALA A 25 2.63 9.98 23.14
C ALA A 25 2.67 9.53 24.62
N ASP A 26 2.55 10.47 25.55
CA ASP A 26 2.64 10.21 26.99
C ASP A 26 1.59 9.22 27.50
N ASP A 27 0.47 9.11 26.81
CA ASP A 27 -0.64 8.22 27.13
C ASP A 27 -0.62 6.89 26.37
N PHE A 28 0.40 6.64 25.55
CA PHE A 28 0.45 5.46 24.66
C PHE A 28 0.34 4.14 25.43
N GLU A 29 1.09 3.99 26.53
CA GLU A 29 1.05 2.75 27.31
C GLU A 29 -0.32 2.49 27.97
N LYS A 30 -1.05 3.56 28.31
CA LYS A 30 -2.37 3.47 28.96
C LYS A 30 -3.50 3.31 27.94
N ASN A 31 -3.36 3.91 26.77
CA ASN A 31 -4.41 4.01 25.76
C ASN A 31 -3.84 3.96 24.33
N PRO A 32 -3.19 2.83 23.94
CA PRO A 32 -2.44 2.75 22.69
C PRO A 32 -3.31 3.03 21.46
N LEU A 33 -4.55 2.56 21.43
CA LEU A 33 -5.44 2.79 20.29
C LEU A 33 -5.77 4.27 20.10
N GLU A 34 -6.15 4.98 21.17
CA GLU A 34 -6.51 6.40 21.05
C GLU A 34 -5.29 7.28 20.76
N ALA A 35 -4.13 6.93 21.33
CA ALA A 35 -2.86 7.57 21.00
C ALA A 35 -2.52 7.36 19.51
N ASN A 36 -2.64 6.13 18.98
CA ASN A 36 -2.40 5.82 17.59
C ASN A 36 -3.34 6.59 16.64
N LYS A 37 -4.63 6.63 16.95
CA LYS A 37 -5.62 7.36 16.15
C LYS A 37 -5.32 8.84 16.08
N ARG A 38 -5.05 9.46 17.22
CA ARG A 38 -4.73 10.88 17.34
C ARG A 38 -3.47 11.23 16.57
N GLU A 39 -2.41 10.48 16.82
CA GLU A 39 -1.11 10.78 16.21
C GLU A 39 -1.10 10.46 14.71
N LEU A 40 -1.81 9.43 14.25
CA LEU A 40 -1.99 9.21 12.82
C LEU A 40 -2.67 10.42 12.14
N ALA A 41 -3.74 10.94 12.73
CA ALA A 41 -4.42 12.12 12.20
C ALA A 41 -3.49 13.35 12.17
N ASN A 42 -2.69 13.55 13.22
CA ASN A 42 -1.71 14.62 13.31
C ASN A 42 -0.62 14.49 12.23
N GLU A 43 -0.09 13.29 12.02
CA GLU A 43 0.94 13.03 11.02
C GLU A 43 0.42 13.20 9.59
N ILE A 44 -0.84 12.80 9.31
CA ILE A 44 -1.49 13.05 8.02
C ILE A 44 -1.67 14.55 7.78
N LYS A 45 -2.21 15.28 8.77
CA LYS A 45 -2.39 16.73 8.70
C LYS A 45 -1.07 17.42 8.41
N LYS A 46 -0.03 17.12 9.18
CA LYS A 46 1.31 17.66 9.02
C LYS A 46 1.89 17.40 7.63
N ALA A 47 1.75 16.17 7.12
CA ALA A 47 2.23 15.81 5.79
C ALA A 47 1.51 16.62 4.70
N LYS A 48 0.19 16.77 4.81
CA LYS A 48 -0.60 17.58 3.86
C LYS A 48 -0.27 19.06 3.89
N GLU A 49 -0.02 19.62 5.07
CA GLU A 49 0.44 21.02 5.22
C GLU A 49 1.80 21.24 4.53
N ILE A 50 2.76 20.31 4.69
CA ILE A 50 4.06 20.37 4.03
C ILE A 50 3.92 20.19 2.52
N ALA A 51 3.08 19.26 2.07
CA ALA A 51 2.85 18.94 0.66
C ALA A 51 2.26 20.12 -0.13
N LYS A 52 1.51 21.02 0.51
CA LYS A 52 0.88 22.21 -0.12
C LYS A 52 0.03 21.86 -1.35
N GLY A 53 -0.64 20.73 -1.31
CA GLY A 53 -1.48 20.24 -2.42
C GLY A 53 -0.70 19.65 -3.60
N LYS A 54 0.62 19.47 -3.48
CA LYS A 54 1.44 18.77 -4.47
C LYS A 54 1.56 17.29 -4.12
N GLY A 55 1.74 16.43 -5.13
CA GLY A 55 1.89 14.99 -4.95
C GLY A 55 0.74 14.35 -4.20
N MET A 56 1.00 13.22 -3.55
CA MET A 56 0.02 12.48 -2.76
C MET A 56 0.56 12.16 -1.38
N VAL A 57 -0.32 12.12 -0.37
CA VAL A 57 -0.02 11.59 0.97
C VAL A 57 -0.81 10.30 1.16
N ALA A 58 -0.12 9.21 1.39
CA ALA A 58 -0.70 7.88 1.59
C ALA A 58 -0.40 7.33 2.99
N ILE A 59 -1.12 6.28 3.37
CA ILE A 59 -0.74 5.42 4.51
C ILE A 59 -0.38 4.02 4.02
N ASN A 60 0.53 3.37 4.75
CA ASN A 60 0.73 1.93 4.66
C ASN A 60 0.06 1.28 5.87
N ALA A 61 -0.98 0.46 5.63
CA ALA A 61 -1.78 -0.20 6.65
C ALA A 61 -1.62 -1.71 6.58
N MET A 62 -1.17 -2.31 7.70
CA MET A 62 -0.99 -3.76 7.81
C MET A 62 -2.29 -4.43 8.25
N VAL A 63 -2.84 -5.35 7.42
CA VAL A 63 -4.08 -6.09 7.73
C VAL A 63 -3.98 -6.88 9.03
N ALA A 64 -2.78 -7.38 9.35
CA ALA A 64 -2.55 -8.23 10.51
C ALA A 64 -2.60 -7.51 11.87
N ILE A 65 -2.59 -6.18 11.91
CA ILE A 65 -2.67 -5.46 13.20
C ILE A 65 -4.12 -5.37 13.70
N THR A 66 -4.29 -5.49 15.01
CA THR A 66 -5.61 -5.46 15.65
C THR A 66 -6.40 -4.19 15.33
N ASP A 67 -5.71 -3.05 15.24
CA ASP A 67 -6.33 -1.73 15.08
C ASP A 67 -6.51 -1.32 13.61
N TYR A 68 -6.31 -2.24 12.66
CA TYR A 68 -6.36 -1.97 11.22
C TYR A 68 -7.58 -1.13 10.80
N ALA A 69 -8.78 -1.61 11.12
CA ALA A 69 -10.01 -0.95 10.73
C ALA A 69 -10.12 0.48 11.29
N ALA A 70 -9.82 0.63 12.58
CA ALA A 70 -9.88 1.93 13.26
C ALA A 70 -8.90 2.95 12.67
N LEU A 71 -7.68 2.51 12.34
CA LEU A 71 -6.66 3.39 11.76
C LEU A 71 -6.96 3.75 10.30
N VAL A 72 -7.50 2.81 9.52
CA VAL A 72 -8.00 3.09 8.17
C VAL A 72 -9.13 4.13 8.20
N GLU A 73 -10.11 3.98 9.11
CA GLU A 73 -11.18 4.97 9.26
C GLU A 73 -10.65 6.36 9.64
N VAL A 74 -9.67 6.45 10.55
CA VAL A 74 -9.03 7.73 10.89
C VAL A 74 -8.37 8.35 9.67
N ALA A 75 -7.66 7.56 8.88
CA ALA A 75 -7.01 8.06 7.67
C ALA A 75 -8.02 8.60 6.65
N VAL A 76 -9.13 7.87 6.42
CA VAL A 76 -10.21 8.32 5.53
C VAL A 76 -10.85 9.63 6.04
N LYS A 77 -11.17 9.72 7.34
CA LYS A 77 -11.68 10.95 7.98
C LYS A 77 -10.70 12.12 7.86
N SER A 78 -9.40 11.83 7.89
CA SER A 78 -8.31 12.82 7.71
C SER A 78 -8.06 13.18 6.24
N LYS A 79 -8.91 12.70 5.31
CA LYS A 79 -8.84 12.95 3.86
C LYS A 79 -7.49 12.55 3.26
N ILE A 80 -7.02 11.36 3.62
CA ILE A 80 -5.84 10.76 3.00
C ILE A 80 -6.05 10.60 1.49
N ASP A 81 -4.98 10.65 0.69
CA ASP A 81 -5.11 10.51 -0.76
C ASP A 81 -5.11 9.05 -1.20
N ALA A 82 -4.34 8.19 -0.50
CA ALA A 82 -4.30 6.75 -0.81
C ALA A 82 -4.08 5.89 0.44
N ILE A 83 -4.52 4.64 0.36
CA ILE A 83 -4.28 3.58 1.35
C ILE A 83 -3.62 2.40 0.65
N ILE A 84 -2.39 2.10 1.04
CA ILE A 84 -1.64 0.94 0.59
C ILE A 84 -1.73 -0.11 1.69
N SER A 85 -2.18 -1.32 1.39
CA SER A 85 -2.45 -2.31 2.42
C SER A 85 -1.85 -3.67 2.10
N GLY A 86 -1.11 -4.22 3.06
CA GLY A 86 -0.41 -5.50 2.98
C GLY A 86 -0.32 -6.19 4.33
N ALA A 87 0.68 -7.07 4.51
CA ALA A 87 0.81 -7.95 5.67
C ALA A 87 -0.51 -8.69 5.95
N GLY A 88 -1.05 -9.31 4.93
CA GLY A 88 -2.35 -9.96 4.84
C GLY A 88 -3.13 -9.48 3.61
N LEU A 89 -4.29 -10.10 3.34
CA LEU A 89 -5.09 -9.78 2.17
C LEU A 89 -6.18 -8.76 2.54
N PRO A 90 -6.16 -7.53 1.98
CA PRO A 90 -7.08 -6.44 2.35
C PRO A 90 -8.47 -6.61 1.72
N MET A 91 -9.13 -7.75 1.99
CA MET A 91 -10.37 -8.16 1.31
C MET A 91 -11.53 -7.18 1.46
N ASN A 92 -11.58 -6.45 2.58
CA ASN A 92 -12.66 -5.51 2.89
C ASN A 92 -12.24 -4.03 2.77
N LEU A 93 -11.01 -3.74 2.31
CA LEU A 93 -10.52 -2.36 2.20
C LEU A 93 -11.48 -1.43 1.43
N PRO A 94 -12.11 -1.85 0.32
CA PRO A 94 -13.03 -0.99 -0.41
C PRO A 94 -14.22 -0.49 0.43
N SER A 95 -14.67 -1.24 1.45
CA SER A 95 -15.82 -0.82 2.26
C SER A 95 -15.53 0.44 3.08
N PHE A 96 -14.28 0.69 3.44
CA PHE A 96 -13.89 1.87 4.22
C PHE A 96 -13.85 3.17 3.40
N VAL A 97 -13.72 3.05 2.07
CA VAL A 97 -13.53 4.21 1.18
C VAL A 97 -14.74 4.52 0.30
N GLN A 98 -15.84 3.79 0.48
CA GLN A 98 -17.07 4.02 -0.30
C GLN A 98 -17.54 5.48 -0.20
N GLY A 99 -17.86 6.08 -1.34
CA GLY A 99 -18.31 7.48 -1.41
C GLY A 99 -17.18 8.53 -1.22
N THR A 100 -15.93 8.10 -1.16
CA THR A 100 -14.75 8.98 -1.06
C THR A 100 -13.93 8.99 -2.36
N LYS A 101 -12.92 9.85 -2.42
CA LYS A 101 -11.92 9.89 -3.51
C LYS A 101 -10.61 9.18 -3.13
N VAL A 102 -10.57 8.51 -1.99
CA VAL A 102 -9.38 7.83 -1.49
C VAL A 102 -9.02 6.67 -2.41
N LYS A 103 -7.79 6.64 -2.88
CA LYS A 103 -7.24 5.56 -3.70
C LYS A 103 -6.89 4.36 -2.83
N ILE A 104 -7.08 3.15 -3.35
CA ILE A 104 -6.77 1.92 -2.61
C ILE A 104 -5.89 0.99 -3.43
N ALA A 105 -4.87 0.45 -2.76
CA ALA A 105 -3.92 -0.46 -3.37
C ALA A 105 -3.56 -1.62 -2.44
N PRO A 106 -3.60 -2.86 -2.92
CA PRO A 106 -3.03 -3.98 -2.20
C PRO A 106 -1.52 -4.08 -2.42
N ILE A 107 -0.80 -4.61 -1.41
CA ILE A 107 0.54 -5.14 -1.59
C ILE A 107 0.41 -6.65 -1.82
N VAL A 108 1.05 -7.16 -2.86
CA VAL A 108 1.00 -8.59 -3.23
C VAL A 108 2.38 -9.14 -3.53
N SER A 109 2.59 -10.43 -3.25
CA SER A 109 3.84 -11.15 -3.53
C SER A 109 3.61 -12.31 -4.51
N SER A 110 2.46 -12.34 -5.20
CA SER A 110 2.14 -13.33 -6.23
C SER A 110 0.94 -12.92 -7.08
N GLY A 111 0.85 -13.41 -8.31
CA GLY A 111 -0.33 -13.29 -9.15
C GLY A 111 -1.58 -13.93 -8.53
N LYS A 112 -1.42 -15.02 -7.77
CA LYS A 112 -2.52 -15.68 -7.05
C LYS A 112 -3.16 -14.75 -6.01
N ALA A 113 -2.35 -14.05 -5.23
CA ALA A 113 -2.86 -13.06 -4.24
C ALA A 113 -3.57 -11.90 -4.94
N ALA A 114 -2.95 -11.33 -5.99
CA ALA A 114 -3.55 -10.27 -6.80
C ALA A 114 -4.92 -10.71 -7.36
N LYS A 115 -5.00 -11.91 -7.96
CA LYS A 115 -6.24 -12.47 -8.52
C LYS A 115 -7.34 -12.61 -7.47
N LEU A 116 -6.99 -13.09 -6.29
CA LEU A 116 -7.97 -13.28 -5.21
C LEU A 116 -8.53 -11.94 -4.73
N ILE A 117 -7.67 -10.94 -4.53
CA ILE A 117 -8.07 -9.58 -4.12
C ILE A 117 -8.95 -8.94 -5.20
N CYS A 118 -8.47 -8.87 -6.45
CA CYS A 118 -9.21 -8.25 -7.54
C CYS A 118 -10.59 -8.89 -7.76
N LYS A 119 -10.67 -10.23 -7.76
CA LYS A 119 -11.97 -10.94 -7.87
C LYS A 119 -12.88 -10.66 -6.70
N THR A 120 -12.34 -10.56 -5.47
CA THR A 120 -13.17 -10.29 -4.29
C THR A 120 -13.69 -8.86 -4.31
N TRP A 121 -12.85 -7.88 -4.63
CA TRP A 121 -13.24 -6.48 -4.73
C TRP A 121 -14.26 -6.27 -5.84
N ASP A 122 -14.03 -6.86 -7.02
CA ASP A 122 -14.98 -6.83 -8.13
C ASP A 122 -16.33 -7.43 -7.75
N ARG A 123 -16.34 -8.64 -7.16
CA ARG A 123 -17.59 -9.34 -6.83
C ARG A 123 -18.39 -8.62 -5.75
N LYS A 124 -17.73 -8.22 -4.64
CA LYS A 124 -18.40 -7.66 -3.46
C LYS A 124 -18.67 -6.16 -3.56
N PHE A 125 -17.76 -5.40 -4.12
CA PHE A 125 -17.79 -3.94 -4.05
C PHE A 125 -17.89 -3.26 -5.42
N LYS A 126 -17.77 -4.03 -6.51
CA LYS A 126 -17.80 -3.52 -7.90
C LYS A 126 -16.70 -2.50 -8.17
N VAL A 127 -15.51 -2.75 -7.65
CA VAL A 127 -14.31 -1.92 -7.85
C VAL A 127 -13.10 -2.78 -8.18
N ALA A 128 -12.10 -2.16 -8.79
CA ALA A 128 -10.75 -2.69 -8.96
C ALA A 128 -9.76 -1.83 -8.14
N PRO A 129 -8.55 -2.34 -7.86
CA PRO A 129 -7.48 -1.52 -7.27
C PRO A 129 -7.23 -0.25 -8.09
N ASP A 130 -6.84 0.83 -7.41
CA ASP A 130 -6.37 2.04 -8.10
C ASP A 130 -4.94 1.88 -8.61
N PHE A 131 -4.15 1.09 -7.94
CA PHE A 131 -2.83 0.62 -8.33
C PHE A 131 -2.49 -0.63 -7.52
N VAL A 132 -1.39 -1.31 -7.85
CA VAL A 132 -0.90 -2.48 -7.12
C VAL A 132 0.57 -2.28 -6.76
N VAL A 133 0.96 -2.65 -5.55
CA VAL A 133 2.37 -2.74 -5.16
C VAL A 133 2.77 -4.20 -5.12
N ILE A 134 3.84 -4.55 -5.83
CA ILE A 134 4.42 -5.89 -5.79
C ILE A 134 5.62 -5.87 -4.86
N GLU A 135 5.66 -6.83 -3.94
CA GLU A 135 6.76 -6.97 -3.01
C GLU A 135 7.48 -8.29 -3.22
N GLY A 136 8.77 -8.22 -3.58
CA GLY A 136 9.66 -9.37 -3.74
C GLY A 136 10.22 -9.86 -2.40
N SER A 137 10.88 -11.03 -2.43
CA SER A 137 11.47 -11.65 -1.23
C SER A 137 12.69 -10.90 -0.65
N GLU A 138 13.22 -9.94 -1.38
CA GLU A 138 14.33 -9.08 -0.93
C GLU A 138 13.85 -7.78 -0.28
N ALA A 139 12.56 -7.64 -0.05
CA ALA A 139 12.00 -6.54 0.71
C ALA A 139 12.30 -6.68 2.22
N GLY A 140 12.27 -5.56 2.93
CA GLY A 140 12.35 -5.55 4.38
C GLY A 140 10.98 -5.66 5.05
N GLY A 141 10.94 -6.12 6.30
CA GLY A 141 9.72 -6.19 7.10
C GLY A 141 8.94 -7.49 6.94
N HIS A 142 7.62 -7.41 6.88
CA HIS A 142 6.74 -8.58 6.75
C HIS A 142 6.68 -9.04 5.30
N LEU A 143 7.19 -10.23 5.03
CA LEU A 143 7.22 -10.81 3.69
C LEU A 143 6.01 -11.72 3.44
N GLY A 144 5.46 -11.66 2.23
CA GLY A 144 4.38 -12.54 1.76
C GLY A 144 4.85 -13.92 1.28
N PHE A 145 5.96 -14.43 1.83
CA PHE A 145 6.60 -15.70 1.47
C PHE A 145 6.73 -16.62 2.70
N HIS A 146 6.78 -17.91 2.49
CA HIS A 146 7.10 -18.84 3.58
C HIS A 146 8.56 -18.68 3.99
N LYS A 147 8.81 -18.76 5.30
CA LYS A 147 10.16 -18.61 5.87
C LYS A 147 11.17 -19.56 5.24
N GLU A 148 10.76 -20.82 5.02
CA GLU A 148 11.61 -21.85 4.43
C GLU A 148 12.01 -21.51 2.99
N ASP A 149 11.07 -20.99 2.18
CA ASP A 149 11.35 -20.58 0.80
C ASP A 149 12.33 -19.40 0.74
N VAL A 150 12.22 -18.45 1.67
CA VAL A 150 13.16 -17.32 1.77
C VAL A 150 14.55 -17.82 2.17
N LEU A 151 14.64 -18.70 3.18
CA LEU A 151 15.91 -19.23 3.65
C LEU A 151 16.60 -20.11 2.59
N ASN A 152 15.83 -20.90 1.85
CA ASN A 152 16.34 -21.79 0.79
C ASN A 152 16.50 -21.06 -0.55
N LYS A 153 16.15 -19.77 -0.65
CA LYS A 153 16.18 -18.98 -1.89
C LYS A 153 15.35 -19.60 -3.03
N THR A 154 14.23 -20.24 -2.68
CA THR A 154 13.29 -20.86 -3.63
C THR A 154 12.09 -19.99 -3.97
N THR A 155 12.05 -18.74 -3.44
CA THR A 155 11.01 -17.77 -3.76
C THR A 155 11.01 -17.40 -5.23
N ALA A 156 9.82 -17.08 -5.76
CA ALA A 156 9.70 -16.53 -7.11
C ALA A 156 10.49 -15.23 -7.24
N LYS A 157 11.11 -15.02 -8.40
CA LYS A 157 11.83 -13.79 -8.70
C LYS A 157 10.84 -12.63 -8.89
N LEU A 158 11.21 -11.43 -8.47
CA LEU A 158 10.36 -10.24 -8.58
C LEU A 158 9.87 -10.00 -10.02
N VAL A 159 10.72 -10.26 -11.03
CA VAL A 159 10.36 -10.19 -12.45
C VAL A 159 9.21 -11.13 -12.83
N ASP A 160 9.21 -12.36 -12.30
CA ASP A 160 8.19 -13.35 -12.63
C ASP A 160 6.87 -12.98 -11.94
N ILE A 161 6.95 -12.52 -10.67
CA ILE A 161 5.79 -12.00 -9.93
C ILE A 161 5.18 -10.80 -10.68
N PHE A 162 6.02 -9.88 -11.19
CA PHE A 162 5.57 -8.73 -11.97
C PHE A 162 4.75 -9.16 -13.19
N LYS A 163 5.26 -10.11 -13.99
CA LYS A 163 4.55 -10.63 -15.17
C LYS A 163 3.20 -11.25 -14.81
N GLU A 164 3.17 -12.11 -13.80
CA GLU A 164 1.94 -12.74 -13.31
C GLU A 164 0.91 -11.72 -12.85
N VAL A 165 1.33 -10.69 -12.11
CA VAL A 165 0.43 -9.66 -11.61
C VAL A 165 -0.09 -8.80 -12.76
N LYS A 166 0.76 -8.42 -13.70
CA LYS A 166 0.38 -7.64 -14.90
C LYS A 166 -0.69 -8.36 -15.71
N GLU A 167 -0.51 -9.64 -16.00
CA GLU A 167 -1.52 -10.48 -16.65
C GLU A 167 -2.81 -10.59 -15.83
N THR A 168 -2.67 -10.68 -14.51
CA THR A 168 -3.81 -10.84 -13.61
C THR A 168 -4.69 -9.60 -13.54
N VAL A 169 -4.12 -8.40 -13.57
CA VAL A 169 -4.89 -7.15 -13.48
C VAL A 169 -5.50 -6.70 -14.80
N GLN A 170 -4.96 -7.15 -15.92
CA GLN A 170 -5.39 -6.75 -17.27
C GLN A 170 -6.91 -6.89 -17.50
N PRO A 171 -7.60 -8.00 -17.16
CA PRO A 171 -9.05 -8.12 -17.33
C PRO A 171 -9.84 -7.08 -16.52
N PHE A 172 -9.28 -6.57 -15.42
CA PHE A 172 -9.93 -5.54 -14.59
C PHE A 172 -9.69 -4.15 -15.16
N VAL A 173 -8.52 -3.89 -15.77
CA VAL A 173 -8.27 -2.67 -16.56
C VAL A 173 -9.32 -2.55 -17.66
N GLU A 174 -9.53 -3.61 -18.43
CA GLU A 174 -10.52 -3.65 -19.53
C GLU A 174 -11.96 -3.49 -19.01
N LYS A 175 -12.31 -4.24 -17.95
CA LYS A 175 -13.66 -4.21 -17.37
C LYS A 175 -14.04 -2.84 -16.82
N TYR A 176 -13.11 -2.19 -16.12
CA TYR A 176 -13.37 -0.91 -15.46
C TYR A 176 -12.96 0.31 -16.27
N GLN A 177 -12.41 0.12 -17.48
CA GLN A 177 -11.91 1.18 -18.38
C GLN A 177 -11.00 2.15 -17.61
N LYS A 178 -10.08 1.59 -16.80
CA LYS A 178 -9.25 2.33 -15.86
C LYS A 178 -7.88 1.68 -15.79
N ASP A 179 -6.83 2.48 -15.89
CA ASP A 179 -5.46 2.01 -15.66
C ASP A 179 -5.29 1.55 -14.20
N ILE A 180 -4.53 0.48 -14.04
CA ILE A 180 -4.12 -0.05 -12.74
C ILE A 180 -2.58 -0.08 -12.72
N PRO A 181 -1.93 1.05 -12.37
CA PRO A 181 -0.47 1.13 -12.30
C PRO A 181 0.13 0.07 -11.37
N ILE A 182 1.31 -0.44 -11.74
CA ILE A 182 2.02 -1.47 -10.98
C ILE A 182 3.36 -0.91 -10.53
N PHE A 183 3.57 -0.87 -9.20
CA PHE A 183 4.81 -0.49 -8.57
C PHE A 183 5.54 -1.71 -8.04
N VAL A 184 6.86 -1.76 -8.19
CA VAL A 184 7.69 -2.87 -7.71
C VAL A 184 8.54 -2.46 -6.52
N ALA A 185 8.69 -3.37 -5.56
CA ALA A 185 9.47 -3.18 -4.35
C ALA A 185 10.22 -4.45 -3.94
N GLY A 186 11.34 -4.26 -3.24
CA GLY A 186 12.19 -5.35 -2.75
C GLY A 186 13.28 -5.74 -3.73
N GLY A 187 14.54 -5.46 -3.35
CA GLY A 187 15.70 -5.73 -4.19
C GLY A 187 15.96 -4.73 -5.31
N VAL A 188 15.32 -3.55 -5.24
CA VAL A 188 15.54 -2.43 -6.19
C VAL A 188 16.45 -1.42 -5.50
N TYR A 189 17.75 -1.40 -5.84
CA TYR A 189 18.76 -0.60 -5.16
C TYR A 189 19.45 0.42 -6.07
N TYR A 190 19.63 0.08 -7.34
CA TYR A 190 20.39 0.86 -8.30
C TYR A 190 19.53 1.39 -9.43
N SER A 191 20.02 2.37 -10.17
CA SER A 191 19.35 2.94 -11.35
C SER A 191 19.02 1.88 -12.40
N GLU A 192 19.93 0.92 -12.56
CA GLU A 192 19.78 -0.19 -13.49
C GLU A 192 18.60 -1.12 -13.12
N ASP A 193 18.38 -1.33 -11.80
CA ASP A 193 17.22 -2.09 -11.33
C ASP A 193 15.91 -1.35 -11.65
N ILE A 194 15.89 -0.04 -11.41
CA ILE A 194 14.73 0.81 -11.75
C ILE A 194 14.46 0.73 -13.25
N GLN A 195 15.48 0.99 -14.08
CA GLN A 195 15.34 0.98 -15.54
C GLN A 195 14.82 -0.37 -16.05
N LYS A 196 15.35 -1.46 -15.52
CA LYS A 196 14.91 -2.81 -15.86
C LYS A 196 13.39 -3.00 -15.67
N TYR A 197 12.82 -2.54 -14.57
CA TYR A 197 11.38 -2.70 -14.32
C TYR A 197 10.54 -1.72 -15.12
N LEU A 198 11.03 -0.50 -15.36
CA LEU A 198 10.38 0.44 -16.27
C LEU A 198 10.35 -0.10 -17.70
N ASP A 199 11.44 -0.70 -18.20
CA ASP A 199 11.50 -1.34 -19.53
C ASP A 199 10.54 -2.54 -19.66
N LEU A 200 10.27 -3.23 -18.56
CA LEU A 200 9.25 -4.29 -18.51
C LEU A 200 7.81 -3.74 -18.46
N GLY A 201 7.67 -2.44 -18.27
CA GLY A 201 6.40 -1.72 -18.20
C GLY A 201 5.80 -1.68 -16.80
N ALA A 202 6.62 -1.61 -15.75
CA ALA A 202 6.21 -1.14 -14.44
C ALA A 202 6.05 0.38 -14.46
N ASP A 203 5.21 0.91 -13.59
CA ASP A 203 4.92 2.35 -13.50
C ASP A 203 5.79 3.03 -12.43
N GLY A 204 6.56 2.24 -11.66
CA GLY A 204 7.49 2.73 -10.66
C GLY A 204 8.08 1.61 -9.79
#